data_cc9346d1a31de4245db6a418f3262140
#
_entry.id   cc9346d1a31de4245db6a418f3262140
#
_cell.length_a   1.000
_cell.length_b   1.000
_cell.length_c   1.000
_cell.angle_alpha   90.00
_cell.angle_beta   90.00
_cell.angle_gamma   90.00
#
_symmetry.space_group_name_H-M   'P 1'
#
loop_
_entity.id
_entity.type
_entity.pdbx_description
1 polymer ?
#
loop_
_entity_poly.entity_id
_entity_poly.type
_entity_poly.pdbx_seq_one_letter_code
_entity_poly.pdbx_strand_id
1 'polypeptide(L)'
;MPEEEAVITVLTRVVEHVEMHLADDLDVAAVARAHGTTEYHLRRMFSSLAGMPLSEYVRRRRMTVAAADLTGDDELLEIAVRYGYGSTEAFGRAFRAVHGVAPATVRQDGGPLRTQPRLRFRLSIEGSIPMDTRITDRPAFRLIGHAARVPLIHEGINPHIQQHIASIAASEHQRLKDLSDTDPSGLLQVSDGVDPDYVEGTELTSLHGVARAEGSSVPDDLDTIDVPAGTWAVFRTEGAYPDTLQQLWASTATDWFPSNPWRLRPGPSIVAILERSDDFSTAICELWLPVEREG
;
A
#
# COMPACT_ATOMS: atom_id res chain seq x y z
N MET A 1 27.79 -1.08 -5.86
CA MET A 1 26.77 -2.08 -5.49
C MET A 1 25.50 -1.64 -6.15
N PRO A 2 24.80 -2.45 -6.93
CA PRO A 2 23.55 -2.05 -7.56
C PRO A 2 22.47 -1.79 -6.51
N GLU A 3 21.70 -0.72 -6.72
CA GLU A 3 20.67 -0.22 -5.79
C GLU A 3 19.52 -1.23 -5.55
N GLU A 4 19.26 -2.15 -6.47
CA GLU A 4 18.33 -3.28 -6.32
C GLU A 4 18.66 -4.19 -5.14
N GLU A 5 19.96 -4.37 -4.87
CA GLU A 5 20.46 -5.10 -3.71
C GLU A 5 20.11 -4.33 -2.41
N ALA A 6 19.91 -3.02 -2.49
CA ALA A 6 19.63 -2.16 -1.34
C ALA A 6 18.22 -2.39 -0.77
N VAL A 7 17.14 -2.38 -1.56
CA VAL A 7 15.76 -2.53 -1.04
C VAL A 7 15.52 -3.95 -0.52
N ILE A 8 15.94 -4.99 -1.24
CA ILE A 8 15.83 -6.37 -0.76
C ILE A 8 16.67 -6.54 0.50
N THR A 9 17.84 -5.91 0.55
CA THR A 9 18.70 -5.89 1.75
C THR A 9 18.00 -5.18 2.91
N VAL A 10 17.39 -4.00 2.67
CA VAL A 10 16.62 -3.27 3.69
C VAL A 10 15.46 -4.12 4.19
N LEU A 11 14.62 -4.67 3.31
CA LEU A 11 13.48 -5.51 3.70
C LEU A 11 13.92 -6.79 4.42
N THR A 12 15.02 -7.40 3.98
CA THR A 12 15.61 -8.55 4.68
C THR A 12 16.04 -8.18 6.09
N ARG A 13 16.71 -7.05 6.26
CA ARG A 13 17.12 -6.55 7.58
C ARG A 13 15.93 -6.15 8.45
N VAL A 14 14.86 -5.60 7.86
CA VAL A 14 13.60 -5.36 8.56
C VAL A 14 13.02 -6.65 9.12
N VAL A 15 12.94 -7.70 8.29
CA VAL A 15 12.50 -9.02 8.75
C VAL A 15 13.41 -9.56 9.84
N GLU A 16 14.73 -9.43 9.69
CA GLU A 16 15.70 -9.84 10.72
C GLU A 16 15.50 -9.07 12.04
N HIS A 17 15.30 -7.76 11.95
CA HIS A 17 15.04 -6.93 13.12
C HIS A 17 13.72 -7.33 13.80
N VAL A 18 12.65 -7.55 13.04
CA VAL A 18 11.37 -8.06 13.58
C VAL A 18 11.58 -9.39 14.32
N GLU A 19 12.28 -10.33 13.69
CA GLU A 19 12.50 -11.66 14.29
C GLU A 19 13.31 -11.62 15.60
N MET A 20 14.24 -10.68 15.72
CA MET A 20 15.03 -10.49 16.95
C MET A 20 14.24 -9.77 18.05
N HIS A 21 13.19 -9.02 17.71
CA HIS A 21 12.46 -8.15 18.63
C HIS A 21 10.95 -8.47 18.69
N LEU A 22 10.57 -9.73 18.45
CA LEU A 22 9.16 -10.14 18.49
C LEU A 22 8.50 -9.91 19.85
N ALA A 23 9.27 -10.00 20.94
CA ALA A 23 8.80 -9.73 22.29
C ALA A 23 8.88 -8.26 22.71
N ASP A 24 9.53 -7.42 21.92
CA ASP A 24 9.78 -6.02 22.25
C ASP A 24 8.80 -5.08 21.53
N ASP A 25 8.82 -3.81 21.89
CA ASP A 25 8.17 -2.75 21.13
C ASP A 25 8.99 -2.43 19.86
N LEU A 26 8.39 -2.60 18.69
CA LEU A 26 9.06 -2.48 17.41
C LEU A 26 8.97 -1.03 16.90
N ASP A 27 10.06 -0.26 17.01
CA ASP A 27 10.17 1.07 16.40
C ASP A 27 10.52 0.97 14.89
N VAL A 28 9.47 0.82 14.07
CA VAL A 28 9.60 0.74 12.60
C VAL A 28 10.21 2.02 12.02
N ALA A 29 9.92 3.19 12.62
CA ALA A 29 10.48 4.46 12.18
C ALA A 29 12.00 4.52 12.41
N ALA A 30 12.50 4.00 13.55
CA ALA A 30 13.94 3.90 13.79
C ALA A 30 14.62 2.95 12.80
N VAL A 31 14.00 1.81 12.51
CA VAL A 31 14.51 0.86 11.50
C VAL A 31 14.57 1.52 10.11
N ALA A 32 13.52 2.21 9.70
CA ALA A 32 13.49 2.93 8.42
C ALA A 32 14.62 3.96 8.33
N ARG A 33 14.77 4.82 9.37
CA ARG A 33 15.83 5.83 9.44
C ARG A 33 17.23 5.23 9.36
N ALA A 34 17.46 4.11 10.06
CA ALA A 34 18.76 3.42 10.04
C ALA A 34 19.16 2.91 8.65
N HIS A 35 18.17 2.75 7.75
CA HIS A 35 18.38 2.31 6.38
C HIS A 35 18.14 3.40 5.33
N GLY A 36 18.13 4.68 5.72
CA GLY A 36 18.05 5.82 4.81
C GLY A 36 16.67 6.03 4.17
N THR A 37 15.63 5.38 4.68
CA THR A 37 14.27 5.48 4.12
C THR A 37 13.26 6.04 5.13
N THR A 38 12.04 6.32 4.69
CA THR A 38 10.94 6.71 5.56
C THR A 38 10.13 5.49 5.99
N GLU A 39 9.51 5.56 7.17
CA GLU A 39 8.58 4.53 7.63
C GLU A 39 7.45 4.30 6.63
N TYR A 40 6.90 5.38 6.06
CA TYR A 40 5.85 5.33 5.03
C TYR A 40 6.28 4.52 3.81
N HIS A 41 7.46 4.83 3.25
CA HIS A 41 7.99 4.12 2.10
C HIS A 41 8.26 2.64 2.43
N LEU A 42 8.91 2.37 3.56
CA LEU A 42 9.21 1.03 4.04
C LEU A 42 7.95 0.16 4.16
N ARG A 43 6.89 0.67 4.82
CA ARG A 43 5.62 -0.05 4.98
C ARG A 43 4.95 -0.35 3.65
N ARG A 44 4.95 0.61 2.72
CA ARG A 44 4.40 0.44 1.37
C ARG A 44 5.16 -0.63 0.58
N MET A 45 6.50 -0.56 0.57
CA MET A 45 7.34 -1.55 -0.11
C MET A 45 7.17 -2.94 0.50
N PHE A 46 7.17 -3.03 1.83
CA PHE A 46 6.94 -4.30 2.49
C PHE A 46 5.58 -4.91 2.10
N SER A 47 4.49 -4.13 2.18
CA SER A 47 3.15 -4.63 1.86
C SER A 47 3.04 -5.09 0.39
N SER A 48 3.60 -4.33 -0.54
CA SER A 48 3.59 -4.67 -1.96
C SER A 48 4.35 -5.96 -2.27
N LEU A 49 5.48 -6.21 -1.58
CA LEU A 49 6.34 -7.38 -1.84
C LEU A 49 5.96 -8.60 -1.00
N ALA A 50 5.44 -8.39 0.21
CA ALA A 50 5.05 -9.46 1.13
C ALA A 50 3.59 -9.92 0.94
N GLY A 51 2.76 -9.16 0.20
CA GLY A 51 1.33 -9.40 0.07
C GLY A 51 0.54 -9.18 1.37
N MET A 52 1.16 -8.55 2.39
CA MET A 52 0.51 -8.23 3.66
C MET A 52 1.21 -7.08 4.36
N PRO A 53 0.50 -6.29 5.21
CA PRO A 53 1.10 -5.25 6.03
C PRO A 53 2.19 -5.77 6.96
N LEU A 54 3.20 -4.93 7.23
CA LEU A 54 4.25 -5.25 8.18
C LEU A 54 3.71 -5.54 9.59
N SER A 55 2.71 -4.77 10.04
CA SER A 55 2.04 -4.96 11.33
C SER A 55 1.36 -6.33 11.42
N GLU A 56 0.72 -6.77 10.33
CA GLU A 56 0.10 -8.10 10.24
C GLU A 56 1.14 -9.21 10.25
N TYR A 57 2.25 -9.04 9.54
CA TYR A 57 3.37 -9.97 9.60
C TYR A 57 3.91 -10.12 11.03
N VAL A 58 4.18 -9.00 11.72
CA VAL A 58 4.63 -8.99 13.12
C VAL A 58 3.63 -9.72 14.01
N ARG A 59 2.33 -9.40 13.89
CA ARG A 59 1.26 -10.05 14.66
C ARG A 59 1.26 -11.57 14.45
N ARG A 60 1.29 -12.03 13.20
CA ARG A 60 1.29 -13.47 12.88
C ARG A 60 2.56 -14.16 13.37
N ARG A 61 3.72 -13.53 13.29
CA ARG A 61 4.97 -14.06 13.81
C ARG A 61 4.95 -14.17 15.32
N ARG A 62 4.48 -13.13 16.04
CA ARG A 62 4.29 -13.17 17.50
C ARG A 62 3.41 -14.34 17.91
N MET A 63 2.27 -14.54 17.26
CA MET A 63 1.37 -15.66 17.56
C MET A 63 2.01 -17.01 17.25
N THR A 64 2.77 -17.10 16.16
CA THR A 64 3.47 -18.33 15.79
C THR A 64 4.51 -18.73 16.84
N VAL A 65 5.29 -17.77 17.36
CA VAL A 65 6.30 -18.05 18.39
C VAL A 65 5.64 -18.27 19.75
N ALA A 66 4.62 -17.50 20.10
CA ALA A 66 3.85 -17.68 21.33
C ALA A 66 3.19 -19.08 21.42
N ALA A 67 2.85 -19.69 20.27
CA ALA A 67 2.31 -21.05 20.26
C ALA A 67 3.31 -22.09 20.80
N ALA A 68 4.61 -21.87 20.58
CA ALA A 68 5.65 -22.73 21.17
C ALA A 68 5.75 -22.53 22.69
N ASP A 69 5.64 -21.27 23.17
CA ASP A 69 5.70 -20.98 24.62
C ASP A 69 4.51 -21.58 25.37
N LEU A 70 3.34 -21.78 24.71
CA LEU A 70 2.17 -22.44 25.32
C LEU A 70 2.42 -23.90 25.70
N THR A 71 3.41 -24.54 25.12
CA THR A 71 3.79 -25.93 25.47
C THR A 71 4.67 -26.03 26.74
N GLY A 72 5.16 -24.89 27.22
CA GLY A 72 5.92 -24.79 28.48
C GLY A 72 5.03 -24.51 29.68
N ASP A 73 5.68 -24.20 30.81
CA ASP A 73 5.03 -24.01 32.11
C ASP A 73 4.62 -22.55 32.36
N ASP A 74 4.95 -21.62 31.48
CA ASP A 74 4.66 -20.20 31.63
C ASP A 74 3.15 -19.94 31.75
N GLU A 75 2.78 -19.02 32.65
CA GLU A 75 1.39 -18.58 32.78
C GLU A 75 0.91 -17.88 31.50
N LEU A 76 -0.38 -18.08 31.14
CA LEU A 76 -0.96 -17.48 29.93
C LEU A 76 -0.86 -15.96 29.92
N LEU A 77 -0.94 -15.32 31.07
CA LEU A 77 -0.80 -13.86 31.19
C LEU A 77 0.64 -13.42 30.93
N GLU A 78 1.62 -14.17 31.38
CA GLU A 78 3.05 -13.87 31.14
C GLU A 78 3.38 -13.97 29.65
N ILE A 79 2.87 -15.01 28.98
CA ILE A 79 2.99 -15.14 27.53
C ILE A 79 2.30 -13.97 26.81
N ALA A 80 1.07 -13.61 27.22
CA ALA A 80 0.34 -12.49 26.63
C ALA A 80 1.14 -11.16 26.75
N VAL A 81 1.66 -10.87 27.94
CA VAL A 81 2.46 -9.65 28.20
C VAL A 81 3.77 -9.66 27.40
N ARG A 82 4.46 -10.80 27.32
CA ARG A 82 5.69 -10.97 26.53
C ARG A 82 5.50 -10.58 25.07
N TYR A 83 4.34 -10.87 24.49
CA TYR A 83 4.05 -10.56 23.09
C TYR A 83 3.24 -9.26 22.91
N GLY A 84 3.19 -8.38 23.94
CA GLY A 84 2.63 -7.04 23.84
C GLY A 84 1.12 -6.94 24.04
N TYR A 85 0.49 -7.94 24.69
CA TYR A 85 -0.95 -7.93 25.00
C TYR A 85 -1.20 -7.61 26.47
N GLY A 86 -2.09 -6.63 26.72
CA GLY A 86 -2.40 -6.20 28.08
C GLY A 86 -3.34 -7.16 28.85
N SER A 87 -3.90 -8.20 28.20
CA SER A 87 -4.75 -9.21 28.85
C SER A 87 -4.75 -10.54 28.10
N THR A 88 -5.09 -11.61 28.83
CA THR A 88 -5.27 -12.95 28.28
C THR A 88 -6.41 -13.02 27.26
N GLU A 89 -7.47 -12.21 27.42
CA GLU A 89 -8.59 -12.13 26.48
C GLU A 89 -8.16 -11.49 25.15
N ALA A 90 -7.39 -10.39 25.18
CA ALA A 90 -6.89 -9.73 23.99
C ALA A 90 -5.92 -10.66 23.23
N PHE A 91 -5.00 -11.30 23.93
CA PHE A 91 -4.13 -12.33 23.40
C PHE A 91 -4.92 -13.50 22.80
N GLY A 92 -5.89 -14.03 23.52
CA GLY A 92 -6.73 -15.15 23.07
C GLY A 92 -7.52 -14.84 21.80
N ARG A 93 -8.01 -13.59 21.62
CA ARG A 93 -8.65 -13.17 20.36
C ARG A 93 -7.65 -13.14 19.21
N ALA A 94 -6.48 -12.50 19.41
CA ALA A 94 -5.44 -12.44 18.39
C ALA A 94 -4.91 -13.82 18.02
N PHE A 95 -4.69 -14.67 19.00
CA PHE A 95 -4.24 -16.05 18.81
C PHE A 95 -5.25 -16.86 17.98
N ARG A 96 -6.54 -16.79 18.34
CA ARG A 96 -7.59 -17.48 17.59
C ARG A 96 -7.74 -16.95 16.17
N ALA A 97 -7.57 -15.63 15.95
CA ALA A 97 -7.61 -15.05 14.62
C ALA A 97 -6.51 -15.60 13.69
N VAL A 98 -5.33 -15.93 14.24
CA VAL A 98 -4.21 -16.47 13.47
C VAL A 98 -4.30 -18.00 13.34
N HIS A 99 -4.51 -18.71 14.45
CA HIS A 99 -4.42 -20.17 14.48
C HIS A 99 -5.76 -20.90 14.28
N GLY A 100 -6.89 -20.20 14.42
CA GLY A 100 -8.23 -20.79 14.36
C GLY A 100 -8.67 -21.49 15.65
N VAL A 101 -7.78 -21.63 16.64
CA VAL A 101 -8.02 -22.32 17.92
C VAL A 101 -7.61 -21.44 19.10
N ALA A 102 -8.17 -21.74 20.29
CA ALA A 102 -7.82 -20.98 21.49
C ALA A 102 -6.46 -21.43 22.07
N PRO A 103 -5.72 -20.53 22.79
CA PRO A 103 -4.48 -20.91 23.47
C PRO A 103 -4.62 -22.09 24.40
N ALA A 104 -5.71 -22.18 25.15
CA ALA A 104 -5.99 -23.28 26.07
C ALA A 104 -6.08 -24.65 25.34
N THR A 105 -6.67 -24.69 24.16
CA THR A 105 -6.76 -25.89 23.33
C THR A 105 -5.35 -26.35 22.91
N VAL A 106 -4.50 -25.41 22.52
CA VAL A 106 -3.10 -25.73 22.14
C VAL A 106 -2.34 -26.26 23.33
N ARG A 107 -2.50 -25.68 24.52
CA ARG A 107 -1.85 -26.16 25.74
C ARG A 107 -2.27 -27.57 26.14
N GLN A 108 -3.53 -27.91 25.95
CA GLN A 108 -4.08 -29.24 26.35
C GLN A 108 -3.81 -30.32 25.30
N ASP A 109 -4.02 -30.00 24.03
CA ASP A 109 -4.12 -31.01 22.97
C ASP A 109 -3.06 -30.84 21.87
N GLY A 110 -2.20 -29.79 21.95
CA GLY A 110 -1.23 -29.45 20.92
C GLY A 110 -1.84 -28.91 19.61
N GLY A 111 -3.15 -28.97 19.47
CA GLY A 111 -4.05 -28.56 18.37
C GLY A 111 -3.45 -28.26 16.99
N PRO A 112 -4.27 -28.15 15.94
CA PRO A 112 -3.76 -27.71 14.64
C PRO A 112 -3.36 -26.23 14.70
N LEU A 113 -2.13 -25.91 14.30
CA LEU A 113 -1.61 -24.54 14.28
C LEU A 113 -1.42 -24.05 12.85
N ARG A 114 -1.91 -22.86 12.56
CA ARG A 114 -1.56 -22.11 11.36
C ARG A 114 -0.38 -21.22 11.69
N THR A 115 0.80 -21.54 11.18
CA THR A 115 2.02 -20.78 11.48
C THR A 115 2.39 -19.85 10.33
N GLN A 116 2.85 -18.65 10.65
CA GLN A 116 3.47 -17.75 9.69
C GLN A 116 4.96 -18.07 9.61
N PRO A 117 5.47 -18.63 8.50
CA PRO A 117 6.91 -18.80 8.34
C PRO A 117 7.60 -17.44 8.26
N ARG A 118 8.89 -17.42 8.60
CA ARG A 118 9.73 -16.24 8.39
C ARG A 118 9.78 -15.90 6.91
N LEU A 119 9.47 -14.66 6.56
CA LEU A 119 9.60 -14.17 5.20
C LEU A 119 11.07 -14.12 4.78
N ARG A 120 11.30 -14.38 3.49
CA ARG A 120 12.61 -14.27 2.84
C ARG A 120 12.41 -13.57 1.53
N PHE A 121 12.96 -12.39 1.39
CA PHE A 121 13.02 -11.72 0.11
C PHE A 121 14.18 -12.29 -0.71
N ARG A 122 13.91 -12.64 -1.96
CA ARG A 122 14.92 -13.16 -2.90
C ARG A 122 14.87 -12.32 -4.16
N LEU A 123 16.03 -11.88 -4.63
CA LEU A 123 16.17 -11.28 -5.94
C LEU A 123 16.13 -12.41 -6.97
N SER A 124 15.17 -12.35 -7.90
CA SER A 124 15.18 -13.15 -9.13
C SER A 124 15.55 -12.18 -10.25
N ILE A 125 16.71 -12.38 -10.87
CA ILE A 125 17.13 -11.56 -12.01
C ILE A 125 16.47 -12.15 -13.25
N GLU A 126 15.33 -11.55 -13.63
CA GLU A 126 14.72 -11.72 -14.95
C GLU A 126 15.04 -10.47 -15.76
N GLY A 127 15.13 -10.58 -17.09
CA GLY A 127 15.46 -9.42 -17.93
C GLY A 127 14.50 -8.27 -17.65
N SER A 128 15.01 -7.11 -17.26
CA SER A 128 14.19 -5.94 -16.98
C SER A 128 13.55 -5.40 -18.25
N ILE A 129 12.23 -5.23 -18.24
CA ILE A 129 11.50 -4.51 -19.29
C ILE A 129 11.65 -3.02 -18.96
N PRO A 130 12.16 -2.18 -19.89
CA PRO A 130 12.23 -0.75 -19.66
C PRO A 130 10.85 -0.17 -19.31
N MET A 131 10.74 0.56 -18.21
CA MET A 131 9.52 1.26 -17.84
C MET A 131 9.56 2.68 -18.45
N ASP A 132 8.48 3.06 -19.13
CA ASP A 132 8.31 4.45 -19.61
C ASP A 132 7.97 5.33 -18.42
N THR A 133 8.97 6.07 -17.94
CA THR A 133 8.90 6.83 -16.68
C THR A 133 9.44 8.23 -16.88
N ARG A 134 8.77 9.23 -16.28
CA ARG A 134 9.28 10.60 -16.17
C ARG A 134 9.15 11.13 -14.74
N ILE A 135 10.10 11.97 -14.35
CA ILE A 135 10.03 12.75 -13.11
C ILE A 135 9.60 14.16 -13.48
N THR A 136 8.64 14.69 -12.76
CA THR A 136 8.14 16.06 -13.01
C THR A 136 7.80 16.76 -11.70
N ASP A 137 8.14 18.06 -11.62
CA ASP A 137 7.71 18.90 -10.53
C ASP A 137 6.38 19.58 -10.91
N ARG A 138 5.44 19.56 -9.97
CA ARG A 138 4.13 20.21 -10.16
C ARG A 138 3.93 21.31 -9.13
N PRO A 139 3.40 22.48 -9.52
CA PRO A 139 2.86 23.43 -8.55
C PRO A 139 1.70 22.81 -7.78
N ALA A 140 1.24 23.44 -6.72
CA ALA A 140 0.03 23.03 -6.03
C ALA A 140 -1.17 23.04 -6.99
N PHE A 141 -2.04 22.03 -6.86
CA PHE A 141 -3.25 21.89 -7.66
C PHE A 141 -4.36 21.23 -6.82
N ARG A 142 -5.54 21.17 -7.35
CA ARG A 142 -6.67 20.48 -6.74
C ARG A 142 -7.14 19.31 -7.58
N LEU A 143 -7.52 18.25 -6.94
CA LEU A 143 -8.27 17.16 -7.55
C LEU A 143 -9.74 17.38 -7.18
N ILE A 144 -10.59 17.47 -8.18
CA ILE A 144 -12.03 17.71 -8.00
C ILE A 144 -12.84 16.61 -8.66
N GLY A 145 -13.96 16.23 -8.05
CA GLY A 145 -14.79 15.16 -8.59
C GLY A 145 -15.76 14.58 -7.57
N HIS A 146 -16.16 13.35 -7.79
CA HIS A 146 -17.03 12.60 -6.88
C HIS A 146 -16.19 11.66 -6.03
N ALA A 147 -16.23 11.85 -4.72
CA ALA A 147 -15.49 11.04 -3.76
C ALA A 147 -16.40 10.01 -3.08
N ALA A 148 -15.81 8.87 -2.71
CA ALA A 148 -16.42 7.86 -1.85
C ALA A 148 -15.41 7.31 -0.87
N ARG A 149 -15.88 6.96 0.34
CA ARG A 149 -15.09 6.17 1.29
C ARG A 149 -15.21 4.70 0.92
N VAL A 150 -14.10 4.05 0.69
CA VAL A 150 -14.06 2.65 0.26
C VAL A 150 -13.01 1.88 1.06
N PRO A 151 -13.22 0.57 1.32
CA PRO A 151 -12.21 -0.23 1.98
C PRO A 151 -11.00 -0.46 1.06
N LEU A 152 -9.80 -0.44 1.65
CA LEU A 152 -8.58 -0.87 0.98
C LEU A 152 -8.64 -2.37 0.71
N ILE A 153 -8.37 -2.76 -0.52
CA ILE A 153 -8.26 -4.16 -0.95
C ILE A 153 -6.88 -4.37 -1.58
N HIS A 154 -6.16 -5.39 -1.12
CA HIS A 154 -4.78 -5.65 -1.56
C HIS A 154 -4.72 -6.39 -2.89
N GLU A 155 -5.65 -7.31 -3.14
CA GLU A 155 -5.62 -8.17 -4.31
C GLU A 155 -6.79 -7.88 -5.26
N GLY A 156 -6.47 -7.77 -6.54
CA GLY A 156 -7.46 -7.60 -7.60
C GLY A 156 -8.04 -6.20 -7.70
N ILE A 157 -9.14 -6.11 -8.40
CA ILE A 157 -9.87 -4.85 -8.64
C ILE A 157 -10.77 -4.58 -7.44
N ASN A 158 -10.71 -3.37 -6.89
CA ASN A 158 -11.60 -2.98 -5.80
C ASN A 158 -13.04 -2.80 -6.31
N PRO A 159 -13.99 -3.69 -5.95
CA PRO A 159 -15.36 -3.65 -6.46
C PRO A 159 -16.13 -2.41 -5.97
N HIS A 160 -15.77 -1.84 -4.81
CA HIS A 160 -16.39 -0.64 -4.27
C HIS A 160 -16.02 0.60 -5.10
N ILE A 161 -14.76 0.69 -5.57
CA ILE A 161 -14.34 1.74 -6.49
C ILE A 161 -15.07 1.60 -7.83
N GLN A 162 -15.18 0.39 -8.36
CA GLN A 162 -15.91 0.16 -9.60
C GLN A 162 -17.38 0.52 -9.50
N GLN A 163 -18.04 0.12 -8.40
CA GLN A 163 -19.43 0.46 -8.13
C GLN A 163 -19.64 1.96 -8.03
N HIS A 164 -18.71 2.67 -7.34
CA HIS A 164 -18.75 4.12 -7.23
C HIS A 164 -18.66 4.78 -8.61
N ILE A 165 -17.67 4.43 -9.43
CA ILE A 165 -17.52 4.99 -10.79
C ILE A 165 -18.73 4.67 -11.66
N ALA A 166 -19.26 3.46 -11.59
CA ALA A 166 -20.45 3.05 -12.35
C ALA A 166 -21.73 3.81 -11.93
N SER A 167 -21.79 4.36 -10.72
CA SER A 167 -22.92 5.18 -10.26
C SER A 167 -22.91 6.61 -10.82
N ILE A 168 -21.78 7.07 -11.38
CA ILE A 168 -21.63 8.41 -11.96
C ILE A 168 -22.21 8.42 -13.36
N ALA A 169 -23.10 9.36 -13.65
CA ALA A 169 -23.74 9.46 -14.95
C ALA A 169 -22.72 9.76 -16.07
N ALA A 170 -22.96 9.21 -17.26
CA ALA A 170 -22.07 9.43 -18.42
C ALA A 170 -21.91 10.92 -18.79
N SER A 171 -22.95 11.73 -18.63
CA SER A 171 -22.90 13.19 -18.83
C SER A 171 -21.96 13.89 -17.85
N GLU A 172 -21.83 13.36 -16.64
CA GLU A 172 -20.95 13.91 -15.61
C GLU A 172 -19.48 13.67 -15.94
N HIS A 173 -19.14 12.54 -16.55
CA HIS A 173 -17.78 12.31 -17.04
C HIS A 173 -17.34 13.36 -18.07
N GLN A 174 -18.25 13.82 -18.94
CA GLN A 174 -17.93 14.88 -19.89
C GLN A 174 -17.79 16.24 -19.19
N ARG A 175 -18.71 16.55 -18.27
CA ARG A 175 -18.63 17.77 -17.45
C ARG A 175 -17.29 17.85 -16.69
N LEU A 176 -16.87 16.75 -16.07
CA LEU A 176 -15.57 16.68 -15.38
C LEU A 176 -14.41 16.95 -16.34
N LYS A 177 -14.40 16.33 -17.53
CA LYS A 177 -13.36 16.58 -18.54
C LYS A 177 -13.27 18.04 -18.93
N ASP A 178 -14.42 18.73 -19.10
CA ASP A 178 -14.48 20.13 -19.48
C ASP A 178 -13.96 21.06 -18.37
N LEU A 179 -13.90 20.59 -17.13
CA LEU A 179 -13.34 21.30 -15.98
C LEU A 179 -11.82 21.12 -15.84
N SER A 180 -11.22 20.13 -16.49
CA SER A 180 -9.77 19.90 -16.40
C SER A 180 -8.97 21.02 -17.03
N ASP A 181 -8.05 21.64 -16.28
CA ASP A 181 -7.25 22.77 -16.76
C ASP A 181 -5.75 22.68 -16.41
N THR A 182 -5.33 21.55 -15.83
CA THR A 182 -3.93 21.25 -15.53
C THR A 182 -3.66 19.75 -15.59
N ASP A 183 -2.39 19.35 -15.58
CA ASP A 183 -1.99 17.96 -15.44
C ASP A 183 -2.07 17.46 -13.97
N PRO A 184 -2.32 16.14 -13.78
CA PRO A 184 -2.56 15.12 -14.81
C PRO A 184 -3.87 15.34 -15.56
N SER A 185 -3.83 15.21 -16.90
CA SER A 185 -4.98 15.42 -17.77
C SER A 185 -5.87 14.17 -17.87
N GLY A 186 -7.09 14.34 -18.33
CA GLY A 186 -8.06 13.25 -18.51
C GLY A 186 -8.89 12.95 -17.26
N LEU A 187 -9.66 11.86 -17.30
CA LEU A 187 -10.37 11.38 -16.12
C LEU A 187 -9.42 10.62 -15.21
N LEU A 188 -9.47 10.99 -13.95
CA LEU A 188 -8.56 10.51 -12.92
C LEU A 188 -9.30 9.56 -11.97
N GLN A 189 -8.60 8.47 -11.60
CA GLN A 189 -8.94 7.65 -10.45
C GLN A 189 -7.91 7.94 -9.36
N VAL A 190 -8.37 8.50 -8.26
CA VAL A 190 -7.50 8.96 -7.17
C VAL A 190 -7.74 8.09 -5.94
N SER A 191 -6.66 7.70 -5.29
CA SER A 191 -6.70 7.08 -3.97
C SER A 191 -5.94 7.95 -2.98
N ASP A 192 -6.62 8.45 -1.96
CA ASP A 192 -6.05 9.34 -0.95
C ASP A 192 -6.41 8.90 0.47
N GLY A 193 -5.66 9.36 1.46
CA GLY A 193 -5.89 9.01 2.87
C GLY A 193 -5.73 7.52 3.15
N VAL A 194 -4.86 6.84 2.41
CA VAL A 194 -4.55 5.44 2.63
C VAL A 194 -3.87 5.26 3.97
N ASP A 195 -4.32 4.27 4.75
CA ASP A 195 -3.75 3.95 6.06
C ASP A 195 -2.22 3.78 5.98
N PRO A 196 -1.44 4.43 6.85
CA PRO A 196 0.03 4.33 6.84
C PRO A 196 0.54 2.90 6.97
N ASP A 197 -0.18 2.04 7.69
CA ASP A 197 0.15 0.63 7.85
C ASP A 197 -0.33 -0.23 6.66
N TYR A 198 -1.07 0.37 5.74
CA TYR A 198 -1.63 -0.29 4.57
C TYR A 198 -2.46 -1.53 4.92
N VAL A 199 -3.26 -1.43 5.97
CA VAL A 199 -4.07 -2.55 6.50
C VAL A 199 -5.29 -2.77 5.63
N GLU A 200 -5.50 -3.99 5.18
CA GLU A 200 -6.69 -4.37 4.40
C GLU A 200 -7.99 -4.09 5.17
N GLY A 201 -8.96 -3.53 4.47
CA GLY A 201 -10.25 -3.16 5.03
C GLY A 201 -10.27 -1.79 5.71
N THR A 202 -9.14 -1.10 5.87
CA THR A 202 -9.13 0.31 6.30
C THR A 202 -9.71 1.20 5.22
N GLU A 203 -10.36 2.27 5.61
CA GLU A 203 -11.00 3.16 4.64
C GLU A 203 -10.01 4.14 4.01
N LEU A 204 -10.11 4.28 2.70
CA LEU A 204 -9.46 5.32 1.91
C LEU A 204 -10.50 6.18 1.19
N THR A 205 -10.09 7.36 0.74
CA THR A 205 -10.89 8.18 -0.16
C THR A 205 -10.57 7.80 -1.60
N SER A 206 -11.59 7.32 -2.33
CA SER A 206 -11.52 7.15 -3.78
C SER A 206 -12.25 8.32 -4.44
N LEU A 207 -11.56 9.09 -5.28
CA LEU A 207 -12.16 10.20 -6.02
C LEU A 207 -12.05 9.92 -7.52
N HIS A 208 -13.19 10.00 -8.22
CA HIS A 208 -13.25 10.00 -9.68
C HIS A 208 -13.46 11.42 -10.17
N GLY A 209 -12.49 11.98 -10.87
CA GLY A 209 -12.51 13.41 -11.17
C GLY A 209 -11.42 13.86 -12.14
N VAL A 210 -10.98 15.10 -11.97
CA VAL A 210 -9.98 15.78 -12.80
C VAL A 210 -9.08 16.66 -11.97
N ALA A 211 -7.95 17.09 -12.53
CA ALA A 211 -7.07 18.09 -11.92
C ALA A 211 -7.45 19.52 -12.34
N ARG A 212 -7.41 20.41 -11.35
CA ARG A 212 -7.63 21.86 -11.50
C ARG A 212 -6.43 22.63 -10.97
N ALA A 213 -6.04 23.69 -11.68
CA ALA A 213 -5.00 24.59 -11.21
C ALA A 213 -5.41 25.26 -9.88
N GLU A 214 -4.43 25.53 -9.04
CA GLU A 214 -4.64 26.29 -7.81
C GLU A 214 -5.25 27.68 -8.16
N GLY A 215 -6.35 28.04 -7.50
CA GLY A 215 -7.06 29.31 -7.78
C GLY A 215 -8.18 29.22 -8.81
N SER A 216 -8.30 28.14 -9.58
CA SER A 216 -9.46 27.92 -10.44
C SER A 216 -10.74 27.71 -9.62
N SER A 217 -11.88 28.20 -10.12
CA SER A 217 -13.18 27.99 -9.44
C SER A 217 -13.57 26.51 -9.43
N VAL A 218 -14.08 26.04 -8.32
CA VAL A 218 -14.59 24.68 -8.15
C VAL A 218 -16.10 24.73 -7.95
N PRO A 219 -16.88 23.94 -8.69
CA PRO A 219 -18.31 23.80 -8.43
C PRO A 219 -18.60 23.28 -7.03
N ASP A 220 -19.62 23.83 -6.35
CA ASP A 220 -19.97 23.51 -4.95
C ASP A 220 -20.47 22.07 -4.76
N ASP A 221 -20.86 21.40 -5.82
CA ASP A 221 -21.36 20.01 -5.84
C ASP A 221 -20.26 18.96 -6.03
N LEU A 222 -19.00 19.37 -6.13
CA LEU A 222 -17.86 18.46 -6.26
C LEU A 222 -16.97 18.45 -5.02
N ASP A 223 -16.52 17.26 -4.67
CA ASP A 223 -15.51 17.05 -3.64
C ASP A 223 -14.15 17.55 -4.10
N THR A 224 -13.30 17.94 -3.14
CA THR A 224 -11.98 18.50 -3.43
C THR A 224 -10.90 17.86 -2.57
N ILE A 225 -9.75 17.53 -3.17
CA ILE A 225 -8.52 17.15 -2.50
C ILE A 225 -7.45 18.16 -2.88
N ASP A 226 -6.92 18.90 -1.91
CA ASP A 226 -5.80 19.80 -2.13
C ASP A 226 -4.48 19.03 -2.23
N VAL A 227 -3.73 19.28 -3.29
CA VAL A 227 -2.46 18.63 -3.58
C VAL A 227 -1.34 19.66 -3.50
N PRO A 228 -0.43 19.58 -2.53
CA PRO A 228 0.67 20.52 -2.41
C PRO A 228 1.66 20.38 -3.57
N ALA A 229 2.39 21.46 -3.86
CA ALA A 229 3.48 21.43 -4.82
C ALA A 229 4.50 20.34 -4.47
N GLY A 230 5.04 19.68 -5.48
CA GLY A 230 6.02 18.61 -5.25
C GLY A 230 6.38 17.82 -6.50
N THR A 231 7.29 16.87 -6.29
CA THR A 231 7.83 16.02 -7.35
C THR A 231 6.98 14.74 -7.48
N TRP A 232 6.80 14.30 -8.71
CA TRP A 232 6.03 13.13 -9.09
C TRP A 232 6.84 12.20 -9.98
N ALA A 233 6.77 10.92 -9.73
CA ALA A 233 7.16 9.88 -10.68
C ALA A 233 5.91 9.47 -11.47
N VAL A 234 6.00 9.54 -12.79
CA VAL A 234 4.90 9.25 -13.70
C VAL A 234 5.28 8.09 -14.59
N PHE A 235 4.50 7.04 -14.54
CA PHE A 235 4.72 5.81 -15.27
C PHE A 235 3.62 5.64 -16.31
N ARG A 236 3.99 5.38 -17.56
CA ARG A 236 3.05 5.17 -18.66
C ARG A 236 2.95 3.69 -18.98
N THR A 237 1.73 3.25 -19.25
CA THR A 237 1.46 1.89 -19.73
C THR A 237 0.38 1.91 -20.80
N GLU A 238 0.45 0.94 -21.72
CA GLU A 238 -0.52 0.72 -22.78
C GLU A 238 -0.79 -0.78 -22.90
N GLY A 239 -2.04 -1.19 -22.99
CA GLY A 239 -2.41 -2.59 -23.18
C GLY A 239 -3.73 -2.99 -22.55
N ALA A 240 -3.87 -4.28 -22.24
CA ALA A 240 -5.08 -4.85 -21.65
C ALA A 240 -5.39 -4.20 -20.30
N TYR A 241 -6.58 -3.63 -20.18
CA TYR A 241 -7.04 -2.99 -18.95
C TYR A 241 -7.98 -3.92 -18.19
N PRO A 242 -7.81 -4.07 -16.86
CA PRO A 242 -6.88 -3.37 -15.98
C PRO A 242 -5.53 -4.06 -15.76
N ASP A 243 -5.27 -5.19 -16.40
CA ASP A 243 -4.14 -6.08 -16.07
C ASP A 243 -2.78 -5.38 -16.21
N THR A 244 -2.58 -4.62 -17.30
CA THR A 244 -1.31 -3.91 -17.53
C THR A 244 -1.06 -2.83 -16.47
N LEU A 245 -2.13 -2.16 -15.99
CA LEU A 245 -2.02 -1.19 -14.91
C LEU A 245 -1.67 -1.85 -13.58
N GLN A 246 -2.23 -3.02 -13.28
CA GLN A 246 -1.89 -3.78 -12.07
C GLN A 246 -0.43 -4.26 -12.09
N GLN A 247 0.03 -4.75 -13.24
CA GLN A 247 1.44 -5.11 -13.43
C GLN A 247 2.35 -3.91 -13.24
N LEU A 248 1.98 -2.74 -13.81
CA LEU A 248 2.73 -1.50 -13.62
C LEU A 248 2.84 -1.13 -12.14
N TRP A 249 1.74 -1.19 -11.38
CA TRP A 249 1.76 -0.94 -9.92
C TRP A 249 2.75 -1.87 -9.20
N ALA A 250 2.70 -3.16 -9.48
CA ALA A 250 3.63 -4.12 -8.89
C ALA A 250 5.09 -3.79 -9.25
N SER A 251 5.36 -3.53 -10.53
CA SER A 251 6.71 -3.23 -11.02
C SER A 251 7.28 -1.92 -10.46
N THR A 252 6.46 -0.94 -10.07
CA THR A 252 6.99 0.25 -9.36
C THR A 252 7.66 -0.15 -8.06
N ALA A 253 7.08 -1.08 -7.32
CA ALA A 253 7.59 -1.54 -6.02
C ALA A 253 8.74 -2.55 -6.16
N THR A 254 8.68 -3.45 -7.15
CA THR A 254 9.68 -4.51 -7.34
C THR A 254 10.91 -4.04 -8.10
N ASP A 255 10.75 -3.17 -9.08
CA ASP A 255 11.79 -2.86 -10.04
C ASP A 255 12.22 -1.39 -10.00
N TRP A 256 11.24 -0.45 -10.00
CA TRP A 256 11.58 0.96 -10.17
C TRP A 256 12.12 1.63 -8.90
N PHE A 257 11.40 1.58 -7.79
CA PHE A 257 11.89 2.19 -6.54
C PHE A 257 13.21 1.59 -6.07
N PRO A 258 13.43 0.25 -6.16
CA PRO A 258 14.73 -0.33 -5.83
C PRO A 258 15.89 0.16 -6.69
N SER A 259 15.62 0.58 -7.93
CA SER A 259 16.64 0.96 -8.92
C SER A 259 16.79 2.47 -9.11
N ASN A 260 16.11 3.28 -8.29
CA ASN A 260 16.10 4.74 -8.46
C ASN A 260 16.22 5.48 -7.11
N PRO A 261 16.88 6.65 -7.06
CA PRO A 261 17.09 7.39 -5.82
C PRO A 261 15.84 8.18 -5.38
N TRP A 262 14.68 7.52 -5.43
CA TRP A 262 13.38 8.12 -5.12
C TRP A 262 12.62 7.28 -4.12
N ARG A 263 11.90 7.92 -3.23
CA ARG A 263 10.99 7.27 -2.28
C ARG A 263 9.61 7.91 -2.32
N LEU A 264 8.59 7.12 -1.99
CA LEU A 264 7.23 7.63 -1.86
C LEU A 264 7.17 8.64 -0.70
N ARG A 265 6.49 9.76 -0.93
CA ARG A 265 6.03 10.68 0.11
C ARG A 265 4.52 10.52 0.32
N PRO A 266 3.97 10.88 1.50
CA PRO A 266 2.53 10.93 1.70
C PRO A 266 1.81 11.82 0.68
N GLY A 267 0.66 11.38 0.22
CA GLY A 267 -0.17 12.07 -0.76
C GLY A 267 -0.98 11.11 -1.64
N PRO A 268 -1.85 11.63 -2.49
CA PRO A 268 -2.70 10.82 -3.34
C PRO A 268 -1.90 10.07 -4.40
N SER A 269 -2.31 8.85 -4.71
CA SER A 269 -1.90 8.13 -5.91
C SER A 269 -2.94 8.38 -6.99
N ILE A 270 -2.50 8.71 -8.21
CA ILE A 270 -3.41 9.10 -9.29
C ILE A 270 -3.20 8.20 -10.50
N VAL A 271 -4.28 7.65 -11.03
CA VAL A 271 -4.31 6.97 -12.32
C VAL A 271 -5.05 7.87 -13.30
N ALA A 272 -4.35 8.35 -14.32
CA ALA A 272 -4.93 9.09 -15.43
C ALA A 272 -5.21 8.13 -16.60
N ILE A 273 -6.46 8.06 -17.04
CA ILE A 273 -6.87 7.30 -18.23
C ILE A 273 -6.84 8.26 -19.40
N LEU A 274 -5.78 8.17 -20.23
CA LEU A 274 -5.56 9.06 -21.35
C LEU A 274 -6.42 8.66 -22.55
N GLU A 275 -6.40 7.39 -22.89
CA GLU A 275 -7.16 6.80 -23.99
C GLU A 275 -7.70 5.44 -23.57
N ARG A 276 -8.82 5.02 -24.17
CA ARG A 276 -9.39 3.69 -23.95
C ARG A 276 -10.16 3.22 -25.19
N SER A 277 -10.25 1.90 -25.37
CA SER A 277 -11.15 1.29 -26.35
C SER A 277 -12.63 1.48 -25.94
N ASP A 278 -13.54 1.37 -26.88
CA ASP A 278 -15.00 1.53 -26.63
C ASP A 278 -15.53 0.51 -25.62
N ASP A 279 -15.01 -0.73 -25.67
CA ASP A 279 -15.35 -1.83 -24.76
C ASP A 279 -14.53 -1.83 -23.46
N PHE A 280 -13.62 -0.87 -23.31
CA PHE A 280 -12.73 -0.73 -22.17
C PHE A 280 -11.83 -1.96 -21.92
N SER A 281 -11.55 -2.74 -22.96
CA SER A 281 -10.64 -3.88 -22.89
C SER A 281 -9.17 -3.48 -22.97
N THR A 282 -8.86 -2.30 -23.55
CA THR A 282 -7.51 -1.71 -23.61
C THR A 282 -7.53 -0.25 -23.21
N ALA A 283 -6.43 0.21 -22.62
CA ALA A 283 -6.27 1.61 -22.27
C ALA A 283 -4.81 2.05 -22.33
N ILE A 284 -4.61 3.36 -22.48
CA ILE A 284 -3.35 4.07 -22.20
C ILE A 284 -3.55 4.80 -20.90
N CYS A 285 -2.74 4.45 -19.92
CA CYS A 285 -2.82 5.02 -18.57
C CYS A 285 -1.48 5.61 -18.13
N GLU A 286 -1.56 6.61 -17.27
CA GLU A 286 -0.43 7.08 -16.48
C GLU A 286 -0.72 6.87 -14.99
N LEU A 287 0.24 6.28 -14.30
CA LEU A 287 0.27 6.21 -12.85
C LEU A 287 1.17 7.31 -12.31
N TRP A 288 0.61 8.19 -11.50
CA TRP A 288 1.31 9.30 -10.85
C TRP A 288 1.50 8.99 -9.37
N LEU A 289 2.73 8.92 -8.93
CA LEU A 289 3.10 8.68 -7.54
C LEU A 289 3.87 9.88 -6.98
N PRO A 290 3.46 10.41 -5.82
CA PRO A 290 4.19 11.51 -5.18
C PRO A 290 5.52 10.96 -4.62
N VAL A 291 6.63 11.60 -5.01
CA VAL A 291 7.98 11.15 -4.63
C VAL A 291 8.81 12.28 -4.05
N GLU A 292 9.83 11.90 -3.32
CA GLU A 292 10.93 12.78 -2.90
C GLU A 292 12.25 12.06 -3.10
N ARG A 293 13.33 12.81 -3.27
CA ARG A 293 14.65 12.23 -3.48
C ARG A 293 15.17 11.65 -2.17
N GLU A 294 15.76 10.47 -2.22
CA GLU A 294 16.55 9.94 -1.11
C GLU A 294 17.77 10.83 -0.88
N GLY A 295 18.00 11.20 0.38
CA GLY A 295 19.07 12.11 0.78
C GLY A 295 20.43 11.44 0.87
#